data_abf4aa309a163128871c266f5768595b
#
_entry.id   abf4aa309a163128871c266f5768595b
#
_cell.length_a   1.000
_cell.length_b   1.000
_cell.length_c   1.000
_cell.angle_alpha   90.00
_cell.angle_beta   90.00
_cell.angle_gamma   90.00
#
_symmetry.space_group_name_H-M   'P 1'
#
loop_
_entity.id
_entity.type
_entity.pdbx_description
1 polymer ?
#
loop_
_entity_poly.entity_id
_entity_poly.type
_entity_poly.pdbx_seq_one_letter_code
_entity_poly.pdbx_strand_id
1 'polypeptide(L)' 'MHTNDGRTIVADGKPQTDNETGMISYKDANGNKQQINRTDVKEMVELDQ' A
#
# COMPACT_ATOMS: atom_id res chain seq x y z
N MET A 1 20.99 2.09 -13.38
CA MET A 1 19.67 2.38 -13.92
C MET A 1 18.60 1.73 -13.08
N HIS A 2 17.71 2.52 -12.60
CA HIS A 2 16.73 2.02 -11.66
C HIS A 2 15.38 1.89 -12.30
N THR A 3 14.85 0.71 -12.22
CA THR A 3 13.48 0.52 -12.61
C THR A 3 12.64 0.58 -11.35
N ASN A 4 11.66 1.42 -11.34
CA ASN A 4 10.72 1.48 -10.26
C ASN A 4 9.77 0.31 -10.37
N ASP A 5 10.20 -0.80 -9.86
CA ASP A 5 9.38 -2.00 -9.98
C ASP A 5 8.21 -2.00 -9.02
N GLY A 6 8.26 -1.11 -8.05
CA GLY A 6 7.22 -1.10 -7.07
C GLY A 6 7.28 -2.30 -6.14
N ARG A 7 6.35 -2.35 -5.22
CA ARG A 7 6.30 -3.43 -4.24
C ARG A 7 4.92 -4.04 -4.22
N THR A 8 4.89 -5.31 -3.89
CA THR A 8 3.63 -5.97 -3.58
C THR A 8 3.34 -5.74 -2.11
N ILE A 9 2.21 -5.12 -1.84
CA ILE A 9 1.80 -4.75 -0.49
C ILE A 9 0.67 -5.68 -0.06
N VAL A 10 0.80 -6.22 1.12
CA VAL A 10 -0.28 -7.02 1.72
C VAL A 10 -0.92 -6.18 2.80
N ALA A 11 -2.17 -5.84 2.59
CA ALA A 11 -2.92 -5.00 3.51
C ALA A 11 -3.96 -5.83 4.25
N ASP A 12 -4.09 -5.57 5.54
CA ASP A 12 -5.13 -6.22 6.34
C ASP A 12 -6.38 -5.35 6.30
N GLY A 13 -7.30 -5.71 5.41
CA GLY A 13 -8.50 -4.92 5.19
C GLY A 13 -8.33 -3.98 4.02
N LYS A 14 -9.23 -3.02 3.92
CA LYS A 14 -9.22 -2.10 2.79
C LYS A 14 -8.24 -0.95 3.02
N PRO A 15 -7.33 -0.72 2.09
CA PRO A 15 -6.48 0.45 2.17
C PRO A 15 -7.25 1.71 1.81
N GLN A 16 -6.75 2.84 2.26
CA GLN A 16 -7.33 4.13 1.92
C GLN A 16 -6.36 4.92 1.08
N THR A 17 -6.85 5.45 -0.02
CA THR A 17 -6.04 6.25 -0.93
C THR A 17 -6.33 7.73 -0.68
N ASP A 18 -5.27 8.49 -0.45
CA ASP A 18 -5.37 9.93 -0.30
C ASP A 18 -5.05 10.56 -1.64
N ASN A 19 -6.07 11.16 -2.26
CA ASN A 19 -5.88 11.75 -3.58
C ASN A 19 -5.11 13.06 -3.53
N GLU A 20 -5.09 13.71 -2.39
CA GLU A 20 -4.40 14.99 -2.28
C GLU A 20 -2.89 14.80 -2.24
N THR A 21 -2.44 13.80 -1.52
CA THR A 21 -1.01 13.55 -1.36
C THR A 21 -0.51 12.43 -2.24
N GLY A 22 -1.41 11.62 -2.78
CA GLY A 22 -1.05 10.46 -3.56
C GLY A 22 -0.50 9.33 -2.71
N MET A 23 -0.83 9.32 -1.43
CA MET A 23 -0.38 8.30 -0.51
C MET A 23 -1.48 7.29 -0.25
N ILE A 24 -1.07 6.08 0.05
CA ILE A 24 -1.99 5.02 0.42
C ILE A 24 -1.72 4.65 1.88
N SER A 25 -2.76 4.70 2.68
CA SER A 25 -2.68 4.27 4.09
C SER A 25 -3.30 2.89 4.20
N TYR A 26 -2.60 2.00 4.88
CA TYR A 26 -3.08 0.64 5.03
C TYR A 26 -2.56 0.06 6.34
N LYS A 27 -3.18 -1.02 6.79
CA LYS A 27 -2.64 -1.80 7.90
C LYS A 27 -1.91 -3.00 7.35
N ASP A 28 -0.71 -3.23 7.85
CA ASP A 28 0.05 -4.40 7.42
C ASP A 28 -0.48 -5.66 8.13
N ALA A 29 0.14 -6.78 7.83
CA ALA A 29 -0.30 -8.06 8.39
C ALA A 29 -0.16 -8.12 9.91
N ASN A 30 0.67 -7.27 10.47
CA ASN A 30 0.86 -7.20 11.92
C ASN A 30 -0.13 -6.26 12.59
N GLY A 31 -0.95 -5.56 11.81
CA GLY A 31 -1.90 -4.60 12.35
C GLY A 31 -1.33 -3.22 12.53
N ASN A 32 -0.13 -2.98 12.04
CA ASN A 32 0.50 -1.66 12.13
C ASN A 32 0.07 -0.81 10.95
N LYS A 33 -0.19 0.46 11.25
CA LYS A 33 -0.60 1.39 10.22
C LYS A 33 0.61 1.86 9.41
N GLN A 34 0.53 1.72 8.11
CA GLN A 34 1.61 2.08 7.21
C GLN A 34 1.11 3.04 6.15
N GLN A 35 2.04 3.80 5.59
CA GLN A 35 1.73 4.69 4.48
C GLN A 35 2.79 4.50 3.40
N ILE A 36 2.35 4.53 2.15
CA ILE A 36 3.25 4.33 1.03
C ILE A 36 2.78 5.19 -0.12
N ASN A 37 3.72 5.64 -0.94
CA ASN A 37 3.39 6.37 -2.15
C ASN A 37 2.70 5.45 -3.14
N ARG A 38 1.65 5.96 -3.76
CA ARG A 38 0.90 5.20 -4.73
C ARG A 38 1.77 4.72 -5.89
N THR A 39 2.75 5.53 -6.27
CA THR A 39 3.65 5.18 -7.36
C THR A 39 4.62 4.08 -7.01
N ASP A 40 4.82 3.81 -5.72
CA ASP A 40 5.71 2.76 -5.27
C ASP A 40 5.00 1.42 -5.14
N VAL A 41 3.71 1.39 -5.36
CA VAL A 41 2.93 0.15 -5.22
C VAL A 41 2.73 -0.45 -6.60
N LYS A 42 3.23 -1.66 -6.76
CA LYS A 42 2.99 -2.43 -7.98
C LYS A 42 1.67 -3.18 -7.88
N GLU A 43 1.44 -3.78 -6.75
CA GLU A 43 0.26 -4.58 -6.53
C GLU A 43 -0.11 -4.51 -5.06
N MET A 44 -1.40 -4.48 -4.78
CA MET A 44 -1.86 -4.50 -3.40
C MET A 44 -2.83 -5.64 -3.21
N VAL A 45 -2.53 -6.47 -2.24
CA VAL A 45 -3.35 -7.62 -1.90
C VAL A 45 -4.10 -7.28 -0.62
N GLU A 46 -5.41 -7.39 -0.65
CA GLU A 46 -6.24 -7.16 0.51
C GLU A 46 -6.54 -8.48 1.18
N LEU A 47 -6.21 -8.57 2.45
CA LEU A 47 -6.58 -9.72 3.26
C LEU A 47 -8.00 -9.52 3.76
N ASP A 48 -8.86 -10.41 3.37
CA ASP A 48 -10.26 -10.35 3.73
C ASP A 48 -10.50 -11.35 4.86
N GLN A 49 -10.95 -10.83 5.97
CA GLN A 49 -11.27 -11.71 7.12
C GLN A 49 -12.75 -11.90 7.26
#